data_5beb8ccd27bab6ae48943ebe5cb12c11
#
_entry.id   5beb8ccd27bab6ae48943ebe5cb12c11
#
_cell.length_a   1.000
_cell.length_b   1.000
_cell.length_c   1.000
_cell.angle_alpha   90.00
_cell.angle_beta   90.00
_cell.angle_gamma   90.00
#
_symmetry.space_group_name_H-M   'P 1'
#
loop_
_entity.id
_entity.type
_entity.pdbx_description
1 polymer ?
#
loop_
_entity_poly.entity_id
_entity_poly.type
_entity_poly.pdbx_seq_one_letter_code
_entity_poly.pdbx_strand_id
1 'polypeptide(L)'
;MGKKLLIVANHFATIYKFRKELVSKLVEEGYDVIISLPFSPDIEKIKDLGVRVIDTKVDRKSLNPIKDLKLLNDYKNLIKAEKPDLVLAYTIKCNIYGGMACRLYGVPFMANVTGLGSAYYRGGMLKNIVSSLYKIGLKNAKGVFFENTANARVLIDDKTINDDQAIVLKGAGVNLQQFEYCEMPSDKVVKFLFIGRIMAEKGVNELFEAIKKIKRNYSNVEFSFIGWFEEDYKELIEELQRDGFIKYYGYQEDVRPFIRDCHCVVLPSYHEGMANVLLEGAAMGRVLITSDIYGCKEAVVEGVNGWTCKVKDSEALYEKMRDFVEMDFDEKVKMGREGRWYMEDIFDKDKVVKETVEKVNITIEGESIVYA
;
A
#
# COMPACT_ATOMS: atom_id res chain seq x y z
N MET A 1 -22.09 4.02 -26.49
CA MET A 1 -20.94 3.25 -25.99
C MET A 1 -20.48 3.93 -24.72
N GLY A 2 -20.21 3.17 -23.67
CA GLY A 2 -19.66 3.73 -22.43
C GLY A 2 -18.30 4.39 -22.68
N LYS A 3 -17.94 5.38 -21.87
CA LYS A 3 -16.60 6.01 -21.94
C LYS A 3 -15.52 4.97 -21.61
N LYS A 4 -14.41 5.02 -22.31
CA LYS A 4 -13.33 4.03 -22.23
C LYS A 4 -12.25 4.46 -21.24
N LEU A 5 -12.00 3.65 -20.23
CA LEU A 5 -10.99 3.88 -19.21
C LEU A 5 -9.84 2.87 -19.35
N LEU A 6 -8.62 3.34 -19.54
CA LEU A 6 -7.44 2.49 -19.56
C LEU A 6 -6.70 2.59 -18.22
N ILE A 7 -6.57 1.47 -17.51
CA ILE A 7 -5.78 1.37 -16.29
C ILE A 7 -4.45 0.71 -16.61
N VAL A 8 -3.32 1.35 -16.27
CA VAL A 8 -1.99 0.79 -16.47
C VAL A 8 -1.31 0.52 -15.14
N ALA A 9 -0.81 -0.71 -14.95
CA ALA A 9 -0.17 -1.16 -13.72
C ALA A 9 1.01 -2.09 -14.01
N ASN A 10 1.88 -2.28 -13.04
CA ASN A 10 3.08 -3.10 -13.21
C ASN A 10 2.98 -4.50 -12.59
N HIS A 11 1.87 -4.82 -11.93
CA HIS A 11 1.72 -6.11 -11.25
C HIS A 11 0.24 -6.44 -10.97
N PHE A 12 -0.08 -7.74 -11.02
CA PHE A 12 -1.41 -8.27 -10.70
C PHE A 12 -1.95 -7.79 -9.35
N ALA A 13 -1.15 -7.89 -8.29
CA ALA A 13 -1.58 -7.52 -6.94
C ALA A 13 -1.95 -6.03 -6.80
N THR A 14 -1.37 -5.14 -7.62
CA THR A 14 -1.71 -3.71 -7.62
C THR A 14 -3.19 -3.49 -7.93
N ILE A 15 -3.74 -4.30 -8.82
CA ILE A 15 -5.15 -4.25 -9.20
C ILE A 15 -5.98 -5.16 -8.29
N TYR A 16 -5.70 -6.45 -8.28
CA TYR A 16 -6.59 -7.43 -7.65
C TYR A 16 -6.67 -7.30 -6.13
N LYS A 17 -5.52 -7.08 -5.44
CA LYS A 17 -5.54 -6.97 -3.98
C LYS A 17 -6.00 -5.60 -3.47
N PHE A 18 -5.71 -4.52 -4.22
CA PHE A 18 -5.90 -3.17 -3.70
C PHE A 18 -6.95 -2.34 -4.44
N ARG A 19 -7.33 -2.70 -5.65
CA ARG A 19 -8.18 -1.87 -6.52
C ARG A 19 -9.32 -2.64 -7.19
N LYS A 20 -9.56 -3.91 -6.84
CA LYS A 20 -10.66 -4.70 -7.45
C LYS A 20 -12.02 -4.03 -7.25
N GLU A 21 -12.27 -3.48 -6.07
CA GLU A 21 -13.52 -2.79 -5.75
C GLU A 21 -13.69 -1.51 -6.60
N LEU A 22 -12.60 -0.75 -6.80
CA LEU A 22 -12.61 0.40 -7.70
C LEU A 22 -12.91 -0.03 -9.15
N VAL A 23 -12.25 -1.10 -9.62
CA VAL A 23 -12.47 -1.61 -10.98
C VAL A 23 -13.91 -2.08 -11.14
N SER A 24 -14.44 -2.86 -10.20
CA SER A 24 -15.84 -3.31 -10.23
C SER A 24 -16.80 -2.12 -10.24
N LYS A 25 -16.55 -1.10 -9.43
CA LYS A 25 -17.41 0.09 -9.37
C LYS A 25 -17.41 0.87 -10.68
N LEU A 26 -16.26 1.01 -11.32
CA LEU A 26 -16.16 1.66 -12.64
C LEU A 26 -16.93 0.88 -13.73
N VAL A 27 -16.84 -0.46 -13.71
CA VAL A 27 -17.63 -1.31 -14.62
C VAL A 27 -19.15 -1.18 -14.35
N GLU A 28 -19.56 -1.17 -13.08
CA GLU A 28 -20.97 -0.93 -12.69
C GLU A 28 -21.50 0.42 -13.17
N GLU A 29 -20.66 1.46 -13.21
CA GLU A 29 -21.01 2.79 -13.73
C GLU A 29 -21.01 2.87 -15.25
N GLY A 30 -20.73 1.75 -15.93
CA GLY A 30 -20.85 1.63 -17.40
C GLY A 30 -19.59 2.02 -18.17
N TYR A 31 -18.43 2.11 -17.51
CA TYR A 31 -17.16 2.30 -18.21
C TYR A 31 -16.72 1.03 -18.96
N ASP A 32 -16.19 1.20 -20.19
CA ASP A 32 -15.39 0.16 -20.87
C ASP A 32 -13.99 0.16 -20.28
N VAL A 33 -13.77 -0.67 -19.27
CA VAL A 33 -12.50 -0.71 -18.52
C VAL A 33 -11.52 -1.68 -19.18
N ILE A 34 -10.35 -1.15 -19.52
CA ILE A 34 -9.22 -1.93 -20.05
C ILE A 34 -8.08 -1.86 -19.03
N ILE A 35 -7.49 -3.00 -18.71
CA ILE A 35 -6.35 -3.07 -17.79
C ILE A 35 -5.13 -3.59 -18.52
N SER A 36 -4.05 -2.80 -18.51
CA SER A 36 -2.75 -3.15 -19.09
C SER A 36 -1.76 -3.42 -17.98
N LEU A 37 -1.28 -4.67 -17.90
CA LEU A 37 -0.28 -5.12 -16.91
C LEU A 37 0.40 -6.41 -17.38
N PRO A 38 1.54 -6.82 -16.79
CA PRO A 38 2.15 -8.11 -17.08
C PRO A 38 1.23 -9.27 -16.70
N PHE A 39 1.03 -10.22 -17.60
CA PHE A 39 0.24 -11.41 -17.29
C PHE A 39 0.88 -12.24 -16.18
N SER A 40 0.03 -12.78 -15.33
CA SER A 40 0.36 -13.72 -14.26
C SER A 40 -0.54 -14.95 -14.34
N PRO A 41 -0.23 -16.05 -13.66
CA PRO A 41 -1.11 -17.23 -13.60
C PRO A 41 -2.54 -16.91 -13.13
N ASP A 42 -2.70 -15.90 -12.29
CA ASP A 42 -3.99 -15.48 -11.72
C ASP A 42 -4.74 -14.43 -12.54
N ILE A 43 -4.34 -14.16 -13.78
CA ILE A 43 -4.90 -13.06 -14.59
C ILE A 43 -6.41 -13.19 -14.81
N GLU A 44 -6.94 -14.40 -14.83
CA GLU A 44 -8.37 -14.66 -14.98
C GLU A 44 -9.18 -14.01 -13.86
N LYS A 45 -8.66 -13.96 -12.62
CA LYS A 45 -9.32 -13.26 -11.50
C LYS A 45 -9.58 -11.77 -11.78
N ILE A 46 -8.75 -11.13 -12.63
CA ILE A 46 -8.99 -9.74 -13.07
C ILE A 46 -10.02 -9.70 -14.19
N LYS A 47 -9.98 -10.66 -15.13
CA LYS A 47 -10.97 -10.72 -16.22
C LYS A 47 -12.39 -10.97 -15.69
N ASP A 48 -12.51 -11.74 -14.60
CA ASP A 48 -13.77 -12.01 -13.92
C ASP A 48 -14.44 -10.72 -13.36
N LEU A 49 -13.70 -9.61 -13.26
CA LEU A 49 -14.27 -8.29 -12.93
C LEU A 49 -15.03 -7.65 -14.12
N GLY A 50 -15.13 -8.33 -15.26
CA GLY A 50 -15.82 -7.81 -16.45
C GLY A 50 -14.99 -6.86 -17.30
N VAL A 51 -13.65 -6.92 -17.23
CA VAL A 51 -12.73 -6.03 -17.93
C VAL A 51 -11.93 -6.74 -19.02
N ARG A 52 -11.45 -5.99 -20.01
CA ARG A 52 -10.45 -6.48 -20.96
C ARG A 52 -9.07 -6.32 -20.38
N VAL A 53 -8.20 -7.34 -20.55
CA VAL A 53 -6.82 -7.30 -20.05
C VAL A 53 -5.85 -7.41 -21.21
N ILE A 54 -4.83 -6.55 -21.21
CA ILE A 54 -3.77 -6.49 -22.24
C ILE A 54 -2.42 -6.76 -21.56
N ASP A 55 -1.65 -7.72 -22.10
CA ASP A 55 -0.30 -8.01 -21.60
C ASP A 55 0.67 -6.89 -21.98
N THR A 56 1.22 -6.23 -21.00
CA THR A 56 2.26 -5.22 -21.16
C THR A 56 3.39 -5.46 -20.19
N LYS A 57 4.55 -5.83 -20.69
CA LYS A 57 5.70 -6.17 -19.86
C LYS A 57 6.31 -4.93 -19.21
N VAL A 58 6.27 -4.86 -17.89
CA VAL A 58 6.88 -3.80 -17.09
C VAL A 58 7.97 -4.38 -16.19
N ASP A 59 9.23 -4.01 -16.44
CA ASP A 59 10.34 -4.41 -15.58
C ASP A 59 10.42 -3.46 -14.37
N ARG A 60 9.99 -3.95 -13.20
CA ARG A 60 9.83 -3.15 -11.97
C ARG A 60 11.16 -2.63 -11.40
N LYS A 61 12.22 -3.43 -11.50
CA LYS A 61 13.52 -3.18 -10.82
C LYS A 61 14.61 -2.66 -11.76
N SER A 62 14.45 -2.82 -13.07
CA SER A 62 15.45 -2.42 -14.03
C SER A 62 15.56 -0.90 -14.17
N LEU A 63 16.79 -0.40 -14.21
CA LEU A 63 17.12 0.98 -14.58
C LEU A 63 17.62 1.06 -16.04
N ASN A 64 17.30 0.08 -16.88
CA ASN A 64 17.76 0.01 -18.27
C ASN A 64 16.92 0.96 -19.16
N PRO A 65 17.50 2.04 -19.71
CA PRO A 65 16.80 3.01 -20.51
C PRO A 65 16.20 2.44 -21.80
N ILE A 66 16.79 1.38 -22.36
CA ILE A 66 16.26 0.72 -23.58
C ILE A 66 14.93 0.03 -23.26
N LYS A 67 14.85 -0.66 -22.12
CA LYS A 67 13.59 -1.27 -21.67
C LYS A 67 12.52 -0.23 -21.38
N ASP A 68 12.93 0.91 -20.83
CA ASP A 68 12.04 2.01 -20.52
C ASP A 68 11.53 2.73 -21.78
N LEU A 69 12.37 2.92 -22.78
CA LEU A 69 11.94 3.41 -24.11
C LEU A 69 10.98 2.45 -24.81
N LYS A 70 11.21 1.13 -24.67
CA LYS A 70 10.28 0.12 -25.16
C LYS A 70 8.92 0.25 -24.47
N LEU A 71 8.88 0.36 -23.15
CA LEU A 71 7.65 0.54 -22.39
C LEU A 71 6.89 1.80 -22.81
N LEU A 72 7.60 2.92 -23.03
CA LEU A 72 7.00 4.14 -23.56
C LEU A 72 6.37 3.88 -24.93
N ASN A 73 7.06 3.17 -25.83
CA ASN A 73 6.53 2.85 -27.14
C ASN A 73 5.32 1.89 -27.07
N ASP A 74 5.34 0.91 -26.17
CA ASP A 74 4.21 0.01 -25.94
C ASP A 74 2.97 0.80 -25.48
N TYR A 75 3.12 1.74 -24.54
CA TYR A 75 2.01 2.61 -24.11
C TYR A 75 1.53 3.56 -25.23
N LYS A 76 2.42 4.10 -26.06
CA LYS A 76 2.03 4.89 -27.24
C LYS A 76 1.15 4.07 -28.18
N ASN A 77 1.56 2.86 -28.50
CA ASN A 77 0.81 1.96 -29.38
C ASN A 77 -0.55 1.58 -28.77
N LEU A 78 -0.58 1.29 -27.48
CA LEU A 78 -1.78 0.97 -26.75
C LEU A 78 -2.80 2.12 -26.76
N ILE A 79 -2.37 3.34 -26.42
CA ILE A 79 -3.22 4.53 -26.41
C ILE A 79 -3.75 4.83 -27.82
N LYS A 80 -2.90 4.70 -28.84
CA LYS A 80 -3.29 4.91 -30.23
C LYS A 80 -4.35 3.90 -30.72
N ALA A 81 -4.20 2.63 -30.31
CA ALA A 81 -5.10 1.55 -30.67
C ALA A 81 -6.45 1.66 -29.93
N GLU A 82 -6.41 1.85 -28.63
CA GLU A 82 -7.58 1.81 -27.77
C GLU A 82 -8.34 3.14 -27.71
N LYS A 83 -7.66 4.28 -27.90
CA LYS A 83 -8.23 5.64 -27.83
C LYS A 83 -9.06 5.86 -26.57
N PRO A 84 -8.48 5.69 -25.37
CA PRO A 84 -9.22 5.84 -24.11
C PRO A 84 -9.60 7.31 -23.87
N ASP A 85 -10.73 7.53 -23.20
CA ASP A 85 -11.17 8.84 -22.74
C ASP A 85 -10.35 9.33 -21.53
N LEU A 86 -9.82 8.38 -20.72
CA LEU A 86 -8.93 8.65 -19.59
C LEU A 86 -7.97 7.48 -19.38
N VAL A 87 -6.73 7.79 -19.00
CA VAL A 87 -5.77 6.80 -18.51
C VAL A 87 -5.52 7.02 -17.02
N LEU A 88 -5.65 5.95 -16.23
CA LEU A 88 -5.33 5.91 -14.81
C LEU A 88 -4.13 5.01 -14.59
N ALA A 89 -3.02 5.55 -14.06
CA ALA A 89 -1.77 4.81 -13.91
C ALA A 89 -1.42 4.55 -12.44
N TYR A 90 -0.86 3.39 -12.18
CA TYR A 90 -0.36 2.96 -10.88
C TYR A 90 1.11 2.59 -10.95
N THR A 91 1.88 3.03 -9.96
CA THR A 91 3.30 2.77 -9.79
C THR A 91 4.23 3.63 -10.68
N ILE A 92 5.49 3.73 -10.25
CA ILE A 92 6.46 4.72 -10.76
C ILE A 92 6.58 4.73 -12.29
N LYS A 93 6.92 3.58 -12.90
CA LYS A 93 7.14 3.51 -14.35
C LYS A 93 5.87 3.74 -15.16
N CYS A 94 4.75 3.21 -14.69
CA CYS A 94 3.46 3.42 -15.34
C CYS A 94 3.04 4.90 -15.28
N ASN A 95 3.24 5.56 -14.13
CA ASN A 95 2.99 6.99 -13.97
C ASN A 95 3.85 7.84 -14.92
N ILE A 96 5.15 7.53 -15.00
CA ILE A 96 6.09 8.28 -15.85
C ILE A 96 5.80 8.05 -17.33
N TYR A 97 5.88 6.82 -17.80
CA TYR A 97 5.81 6.51 -19.24
C TYR A 97 4.38 6.53 -19.79
N GLY A 98 3.39 6.18 -18.95
CA GLY A 98 1.97 6.35 -19.26
C GLY A 98 1.62 7.82 -19.45
N GLY A 99 2.03 8.70 -18.53
CA GLY A 99 1.80 10.14 -18.64
C GLY A 99 2.51 10.77 -19.83
N MET A 100 3.76 10.37 -20.14
CA MET A 100 4.46 10.79 -21.35
C MET A 100 3.69 10.40 -22.63
N ALA A 101 3.20 9.15 -22.69
CA ALA A 101 2.45 8.65 -23.83
C ALA A 101 1.10 9.39 -23.98
N CYS A 102 0.35 9.58 -22.90
CA CYS A 102 -0.92 10.33 -22.90
C CYS A 102 -0.73 11.75 -23.42
N ARG A 103 0.31 12.45 -22.99
CA ARG A 103 0.60 13.81 -23.44
C ARG A 103 0.84 13.89 -24.95
N LEU A 104 1.48 12.89 -25.55
CA LEU A 104 1.72 12.85 -27.00
C LEU A 104 0.44 12.75 -27.84
N TYR A 105 -0.60 12.14 -27.27
CA TYR A 105 -1.88 11.93 -27.96
C TYR A 105 -3.02 12.83 -27.42
N GLY A 106 -2.71 13.73 -26.47
CA GLY A 106 -3.72 14.61 -25.87
C GLY A 106 -4.78 13.88 -25.03
N VAL A 107 -4.48 12.67 -24.55
CA VAL A 107 -5.41 11.88 -23.74
C VAL A 107 -5.33 12.33 -22.29
N PRO A 108 -6.47 12.59 -21.60
CA PRO A 108 -6.50 12.88 -20.18
C PRO A 108 -5.81 11.78 -19.36
N PHE A 109 -5.09 12.19 -18.33
CA PHE A 109 -4.25 11.29 -17.52
C PHE A 109 -4.35 11.61 -16.04
N MET A 110 -4.53 10.57 -15.23
CA MET A 110 -4.41 10.62 -13.77
C MET A 110 -3.39 9.58 -13.30
N ALA A 111 -2.57 9.95 -12.33
CA ALA A 111 -1.57 9.06 -11.73
C ALA A 111 -1.95 8.69 -10.30
N ASN A 112 -1.52 7.51 -9.86
CA ASN A 112 -1.60 7.12 -8.45
C ASN A 112 -0.20 6.80 -7.92
N VAL A 113 0.26 7.60 -6.95
CA VAL A 113 1.56 7.46 -6.29
C VAL A 113 1.36 6.70 -4.98
N THR A 114 1.45 5.36 -5.07
CA THR A 114 1.30 4.44 -3.91
C THR A 114 2.53 4.42 -3.00
N GLY A 115 3.48 5.31 -3.23
CA GLY A 115 4.75 5.47 -2.53
C GLY A 115 5.82 5.97 -3.49
N LEU A 116 6.80 6.72 -2.98
CA LEU A 116 7.87 7.29 -3.80
C LEU A 116 8.96 6.28 -4.18
N GLY A 117 8.98 5.13 -3.47
CA GLY A 117 9.94 4.05 -3.68
C GLY A 117 11.31 4.30 -3.05
N SER A 118 12.06 3.22 -2.82
CA SER A 118 13.37 3.25 -2.13
C SER A 118 14.39 4.19 -2.79
N ALA A 119 14.31 4.36 -4.12
CA ALA A 119 15.20 5.27 -4.85
C ALA A 119 15.07 6.74 -4.39
N TYR A 120 13.85 7.15 -4.05
CA TYR A 120 13.58 8.51 -3.57
C TYR A 120 14.14 8.75 -2.17
N TYR A 121 14.02 7.76 -1.29
CA TYR A 121 14.47 7.84 0.11
C TYR A 121 15.98 7.67 0.27
N ARG A 122 16.63 6.88 -0.60
CA ARG A 122 18.10 6.75 -0.62
C ARG A 122 18.82 8.02 -1.05
N GLY A 123 18.13 8.93 -1.74
CA GLY A 123 18.69 10.20 -2.19
C GLY A 123 19.71 10.06 -3.33
N GLY A 124 20.54 11.10 -3.51
CA GLY A 124 21.62 11.10 -4.51
C GLY A 124 21.15 11.23 -5.96
N MET A 125 22.02 10.83 -6.90
CA MET A 125 21.78 10.96 -8.34
C MET A 125 20.52 10.23 -8.81
N LEU A 126 20.23 9.06 -8.24
CA LEU A 126 19.05 8.26 -8.60
C LEU A 126 17.74 8.99 -8.26
N LYS A 127 17.67 9.64 -7.09
CA LYS A 127 16.52 10.49 -6.72
C LYS A 127 16.30 11.58 -7.78
N ASN A 128 17.38 12.27 -8.18
CA ASN A 128 17.27 13.37 -9.16
C ASN A 128 16.78 12.89 -10.53
N ILE A 129 17.24 11.72 -10.97
CA ILE A 129 16.78 11.11 -12.22
C ILE A 129 15.30 10.77 -12.13
N VAL A 130 14.87 10.09 -11.07
CA VAL A 130 13.46 9.69 -10.88
C VAL A 130 12.56 10.91 -10.74
N SER A 131 12.97 11.94 -9.98
CA SER A 131 12.24 13.20 -9.85
C SER A 131 12.09 13.91 -11.21
N SER A 132 13.17 13.98 -12.01
CA SER A 132 13.10 14.56 -13.35
C SER A 132 12.17 13.80 -14.28
N LEU A 133 12.19 12.47 -14.24
CA LEU A 133 11.29 11.63 -15.02
C LEU A 133 9.83 11.80 -14.58
N TYR A 134 9.56 11.85 -13.28
CA TYR A 134 8.24 12.16 -12.76
C TYR A 134 7.74 13.52 -13.23
N LYS A 135 8.58 14.56 -13.16
CA LYS A 135 8.25 15.91 -13.63
C LYS A 135 7.83 15.92 -15.10
N ILE A 136 8.50 15.13 -15.95
CA ILE A 136 8.14 15.00 -17.36
C ILE A 136 6.84 14.21 -17.51
N GLY A 137 6.68 13.10 -16.79
CA GLY A 137 5.51 12.22 -16.89
C GLY A 137 4.23 12.87 -16.35
N LEU A 138 4.30 13.56 -15.22
CA LEU A 138 3.14 14.13 -14.54
C LEU A 138 2.78 15.56 -14.97
N LYS A 139 3.57 16.19 -15.85
CA LYS A 139 3.42 17.60 -16.25
C LYS A 139 1.99 18.01 -16.60
N ASN A 140 1.24 17.15 -17.27
CA ASN A 140 -0.13 17.42 -17.74
C ASN A 140 -1.15 16.50 -17.06
N ALA A 141 -0.80 15.88 -15.92
CA ALA A 141 -1.75 15.07 -15.18
C ALA A 141 -2.92 15.94 -14.70
N LYS A 142 -4.14 15.45 -14.91
CA LYS A 142 -5.38 16.09 -14.43
C LYS A 142 -5.58 15.94 -12.94
N GLY A 143 -4.93 14.94 -12.33
CA GLY A 143 -4.87 14.69 -10.90
C GLY A 143 -3.80 13.64 -10.61
N VAL A 144 -3.20 13.75 -9.43
CA VAL A 144 -2.22 12.80 -8.91
C VAL A 144 -2.68 12.37 -7.53
N PHE A 145 -3.13 11.13 -7.43
CA PHE A 145 -3.55 10.53 -6.17
C PHE A 145 -2.34 10.14 -5.32
N PHE A 146 -2.42 10.42 -4.04
CA PHE A 146 -1.45 10.03 -3.02
C PHE A 146 -2.13 9.28 -1.89
N GLU A 147 -1.42 8.37 -1.26
CA GLU A 147 -1.91 7.61 -0.11
C GLU A 147 -1.63 8.30 1.24
N ASN A 148 -0.79 9.34 1.24
CA ASN A 148 -0.53 10.21 2.40
C ASN A 148 -0.07 11.61 1.98
N THR A 149 -0.20 12.56 2.90
CA THR A 149 0.15 13.97 2.66
C THR A 149 1.65 14.21 2.47
N ALA A 150 2.52 13.44 3.13
CA ALA A 150 3.97 13.64 3.02
C ALA A 150 4.47 13.35 1.60
N ASN A 151 4.00 12.27 0.98
CA ASN A 151 4.37 11.95 -0.40
C ASN A 151 3.89 13.02 -1.40
N ALA A 152 2.70 13.61 -1.16
CA ALA A 152 2.21 14.74 -1.95
C ALA A 152 3.13 15.95 -1.79
N ARG A 153 3.44 16.35 -0.56
CA ARG A 153 4.32 17.48 -0.26
C ARG A 153 5.70 17.34 -0.89
N VAL A 154 6.30 16.15 -0.85
CA VAL A 154 7.60 15.91 -1.48
C VAL A 154 7.58 16.24 -2.98
N LEU A 155 6.53 15.85 -3.73
CA LEU A 155 6.45 16.12 -5.16
C LEU A 155 6.05 17.58 -5.47
N ILE A 156 5.29 18.22 -4.58
CA ILE A 156 4.96 19.65 -4.67
C ILE A 156 6.21 20.50 -4.42
N ASP A 157 6.93 20.26 -3.34
CA ASP A 157 8.13 21.00 -2.95
C ASP A 157 9.25 20.85 -3.99
N ASP A 158 9.41 19.65 -4.57
CA ASP A 158 10.31 19.39 -5.70
C ASP A 158 9.80 20.01 -7.03
N LYS A 159 8.66 20.70 -7.03
CA LYS A 159 8.01 21.28 -8.22
C LYS A 159 7.80 20.25 -9.34
N THR A 160 7.51 19.02 -8.95
CA THR A 160 7.16 17.92 -9.87
C THR A 160 5.71 18.02 -10.31
N ILE A 161 4.84 18.43 -9.40
CA ILE A 161 3.43 18.74 -9.61
C ILE A 161 3.08 20.08 -8.93
N ASN A 162 1.93 20.65 -9.26
CA ASN A 162 1.34 21.78 -8.54
C ASN A 162 0.43 21.30 -7.41
N ASP A 163 0.11 22.17 -6.45
CA ASP A 163 -0.83 21.87 -5.35
C ASP A 163 -2.19 21.41 -5.88
N ASP A 164 -2.69 22.08 -6.92
CA ASP A 164 -3.98 21.79 -7.56
C ASP A 164 -4.04 20.45 -8.31
N GLN A 165 -2.94 19.77 -8.49
CA GLN A 165 -2.90 18.41 -9.06
C GLN A 165 -2.93 17.33 -7.97
N ALA A 166 -2.62 17.65 -6.71
CA ALA A 166 -2.48 16.66 -5.64
C ALA A 166 -3.83 16.28 -5.03
N ILE A 167 -4.18 15.01 -5.01
CA ILE A 167 -5.37 14.46 -4.38
C ILE A 167 -4.90 13.44 -3.34
N VAL A 168 -5.13 13.72 -2.06
CA VAL A 168 -4.71 12.81 -0.98
C VAL A 168 -5.88 11.94 -0.56
N LEU A 169 -5.80 10.65 -0.85
CA LEU A 169 -6.76 9.63 -0.43
C LEU A 169 -6.34 8.99 0.91
N LYS A 170 -7.25 8.25 1.50
CA LYS A 170 -6.99 7.41 2.69
C LYS A 170 -6.41 6.04 2.29
N GLY A 171 -5.27 6.05 1.58
CA GLY A 171 -4.67 4.86 0.98
C GLY A 171 -5.58 4.19 -0.06
N ALA A 172 -5.57 2.86 -0.06
CA ALA A 172 -6.52 2.05 -0.81
C ALA A 172 -7.82 1.80 -0.05
N GLY A 173 -7.90 2.23 1.20
CA GLY A 173 -8.94 1.81 2.14
C GLY A 173 -8.84 0.33 2.52
N VAL A 174 -9.62 -0.09 3.51
CA VAL A 174 -9.75 -1.50 3.92
C VAL A 174 -11.16 -2.01 3.65
N ASN A 175 -11.27 -3.20 3.05
CA ASN A 175 -12.55 -3.84 2.81
C ASN A 175 -13.07 -4.44 4.12
N LEU A 176 -14.02 -3.76 4.74
CA LEU A 176 -14.57 -4.10 6.06
C LEU A 176 -15.41 -5.39 6.08
N GLN A 177 -15.89 -5.84 4.92
CA GLN A 177 -16.58 -7.12 4.76
C GLN A 177 -15.58 -8.27 4.59
N GLN A 178 -14.47 -8.03 3.92
CA GLN A 178 -13.39 -9.01 3.79
C GLN A 178 -12.60 -9.17 5.08
N PHE A 179 -12.35 -8.07 5.81
CA PHE A 179 -11.67 -8.00 7.11
C PHE A 179 -12.69 -7.68 8.20
N GLU A 180 -13.58 -8.63 8.43
CA GLU A 180 -14.63 -8.52 9.45
C GLU A 180 -14.02 -8.47 10.85
N TYR A 181 -14.65 -7.66 11.71
CA TYR A 181 -14.27 -7.66 13.13
C TYR A 181 -14.38 -9.08 13.71
N CYS A 182 -13.42 -9.46 14.49
CA CYS A 182 -13.46 -10.70 15.26
C CYS A 182 -12.94 -10.46 16.68
N GLU A 183 -13.56 -11.13 17.64
CA GLU A 183 -13.17 -11.04 19.04
C GLU A 183 -11.67 -11.36 19.21
N MET A 184 -11.02 -10.66 20.13
CA MET A 184 -9.62 -10.90 20.45
C MET A 184 -9.46 -12.30 21.06
N PRO A 185 -8.44 -13.09 20.67
CA PRO A 185 -8.21 -14.40 21.26
C PRO A 185 -7.88 -14.26 22.76
N SER A 186 -8.05 -15.33 23.54
CA SER A 186 -7.73 -15.29 24.99
C SER A 186 -6.25 -15.01 25.21
N ASP A 187 -5.91 -14.22 26.23
CA ASP A 187 -4.57 -13.71 26.50
C ASP A 187 -3.65 -14.65 27.31
N LYS A 188 -3.97 -15.94 27.38
CA LYS A 188 -3.04 -16.93 27.99
C LYS A 188 -1.64 -16.83 27.40
N VAL A 189 -1.57 -16.52 26.11
CA VAL A 189 -0.34 -16.25 25.37
C VAL A 189 -0.57 -15.00 24.53
N VAL A 190 0.17 -13.93 24.77
CA VAL A 190 0.11 -12.71 23.97
C VAL A 190 0.81 -12.93 22.63
N LYS A 191 0.09 -12.74 21.54
CA LYS A 191 0.55 -13.04 20.18
C LYS A 191 0.70 -11.78 19.36
N PHE A 192 1.91 -11.56 18.86
CA PHE A 192 2.25 -10.50 17.92
C PHE A 192 2.37 -11.04 16.50
N LEU A 193 1.99 -10.23 15.53
CA LEU A 193 2.03 -10.59 14.12
C LEU A 193 2.74 -9.51 13.30
N PHE A 194 3.75 -9.92 12.53
CA PHE A 194 4.35 -9.13 11.46
C PHE A 194 3.91 -9.68 10.10
N ILE A 195 3.41 -8.78 9.23
CA ILE A 195 3.08 -9.12 7.84
C ILE A 195 3.79 -8.13 6.92
N GLY A 196 4.69 -8.61 6.09
CA GLY A 196 5.43 -7.77 5.16
C GLY A 196 6.58 -8.48 4.48
N ARG A 197 7.19 -7.81 3.53
CA ARG A 197 8.45 -8.30 2.94
C ARG A 197 9.53 -8.32 4.02
N ILE A 198 10.30 -9.40 4.09
CA ILE A 198 11.42 -9.50 5.02
C ILE A 198 12.59 -8.73 4.41
N MET A 199 12.81 -7.51 4.90
CA MET A 199 13.84 -6.57 4.45
C MET A 199 14.07 -5.48 5.50
N ALA A 200 15.25 -4.87 5.49
CA ALA A 200 15.65 -3.85 6.47
C ALA A 200 14.69 -2.66 6.52
N GLU A 201 14.19 -2.20 5.36
CA GLU A 201 13.26 -1.06 5.27
C GLU A 201 11.90 -1.31 5.96
N LYS A 202 11.59 -2.57 6.31
CA LYS A 202 10.41 -2.94 7.11
C LYS A 202 10.68 -2.97 8.62
N GLY A 203 11.88 -2.58 9.05
CA GLY A 203 12.27 -2.51 10.46
C GLY A 203 12.42 -3.88 11.12
N VAL A 204 12.71 -4.94 10.32
CA VAL A 204 12.82 -6.30 10.86
C VAL A 204 13.98 -6.45 11.83
N ASN A 205 15.07 -5.68 11.66
CA ASN A 205 16.23 -5.72 12.55
C ASN A 205 15.86 -5.23 13.95
N GLU A 206 15.17 -4.08 14.02
CA GLU A 206 14.70 -3.52 15.30
C GLU A 206 13.67 -4.44 15.95
N LEU A 207 12.82 -5.07 15.14
CA LEU A 207 11.83 -6.01 15.65
C LEU A 207 12.48 -7.26 16.22
N PHE A 208 13.50 -7.84 15.60
CA PHE A 208 14.24 -8.99 16.14
C PHE A 208 14.93 -8.66 17.47
N GLU A 209 15.54 -7.48 17.59
CA GLU A 209 16.15 -7.05 18.86
C GLU A 209 15.10 -6.85 19.96
N ALA A 210 13.96 -6.24 19.65
CA ALA A 210 12.85 -6.09 20.60
C ALA A 210 12.28 -7.46 21.02
N ILE A 211 12.11 -8.40 20.09
CA ILE A 211 11.64 -9.77 20.35
C ILE A 211 12.58 -10.50 21.31
N LYS A 212 13.90 -10.44 21.07
CA LYS A 212 14.88 -11.08 21.96
C LYS A 212 14.78 -10.56 23.39
N LYS A 213 14.54 -9.24 23.57
CA LYS A 213 14.34 -8.62 24.89
C LYS A 213 13.03 -9.08 25.54
N ILE A 214 11.91 -9.07 24.80
CA ILE A 214 10.60 -9.53 25.28
C ILE A 214 10.68 -10.99 25.74
N LYS A 215 11.23 -11.87 24.91
CA LYS A 215 11.31 -13.31 25.21
C LYS A 215 12.19 -13.66 26.42
N ARG A 216 13.15 -12.80 26.78
CA ARG A 216 13.96 -12.96 27.98
C ARG A 216 13.16 -12.68 29.26
N ASN A 217 12.17 -11.77 29.19
CA ASN A 217 11.43 -11.30 30.35
C ASN A 217 10.03 -11.95 30.47
N TYR A 218 9.46 -12.42 29.34
CA TYR A 218 8.10 -12.95 29.29
C TYR A 218 8.08 -14.27 28.51
N SER A 219 7.64 -15.33 29.19
CA SER A 219 7.55 -16.69 28.61
C SER A 219 6.25 -16.94 27.82
N ASN A 220 5.20 -16.14 28.10
CA ASN A 220 3.87 -16.29 27.55
C ASN A 220 3.63 -15.38 26.33
N VAL A 221 4.64 -15.22 25.47
CA VAL A 221 4.56 -14.36 24.27
C VAL A 221 4.99 -15.13 23.03
N GLU A 222 4.26 -14.96 21.94
CA GLU A 222 4.56 -15.54 20.64
C GLU A 222 4.67 -14.45 19.56
N PHE A 223 5.54 -14.72 18.56
CA PHE A 223 5.75 -13.83 17.41
C PHE A 223 5.61 -14.60 16.11
N SER A 224 4.68 -14.18 15.26
CA SER A 224 4.43 -14.76 13.95
C SER A 224 4.88 -13.82 12.85
N PHE A 225 5.56 -14.36 11.84
CA PHE A 225 6.06 -13.63 10.68
C PHE A 225 5.49 -14.19 9.38
N ILE A 226 4.93 -13.31 8.55
CA ILE A 226 4.38 -13.65 7.22
C ILE A 226 4.99 -12.73 6.17
N GLY A 227 5.46 -13.32 5.07
CA GLY A 227 5.98 -12.60 3.93
C GLY A 227 7.08 -13.37 3.20
N TRP A 228 7.60 -12.80 2.14
CA TRP A 228 8.73 -13.35 1.41
C TRP A 228 10.01 -12.55 1.67
N PHE A 229 11.14 -13.20 1.45
CA PHE A 229 12.44 -12.55 1.52
C PHE A 229 12.64 -11.61 0.32
N GLU A 230 12.80 -10.32 0.56
CA GLU A 230 13.22 -9.34 -0.43
C GLU A 230 14.73 -9.10 -0.36
N GLU A 231 15.32 -9.34 0.79
CA GLU A 231 16.75 -9.27 1.11
C GLU A 231 17.20 -10.58 1.78
N ASP A 232 18.49 -10.74 2.00
CA ASP A 232 19.08 -11.98 2.53
C ASP A 232 18.94 -12.08 4.06
N TYR A 233 17.76 -12.52 4.50
CA TYR A 233 17.42 -12.77 5.90
C TYR A 233 17.14 -14.25 6.20
N LYS A 234 17.32 -15.14 5.22
CA LYS A 234 16.87 -16.53 5.36
C LYS A 234 17.54 -17.24 6.54
N GLU A 235 18.87 -17.18 6.61
CA GLU A 235 19.64 -17.85 7.68
C GLU A 235 19.28 -17.32 9.07
N LEU A 236 19.14 -15.99 9.21
CA LEU A 236 18.75 -15.36 10.48
C LEU A 236 17.32 -15.76 10.90
N ILE A 237 16.37 -15.82 9.98
CA ILE A 237 15.00 -16.29 10.27
C ILE A 237 15.00 -17.75 10.70
N GLU A 238 15.77 -18.62 10.04
CA GLU A 238 15.90 -20.03 10.42
C GLU A 238 16.53 -20.19 11.81
N GLU A 239 17.53 -19.39 12.15
CA GLU A 239 18.13 -19.34 13.48
C GLU A 239 17.11 -18.91 14.53
N LEU A 240 16.46 -17.77 14.35
CA LEU A 240 15.45 -17.24 15.28
C LEU A 240 14.27 -18.22 15.49
N GLN A 241 13.89 -18.93 14.45
CA GLN A 241 12.83 -19.95 14.53
C GLN A 241 13.31 -21.20 15.30
N ARG A 242 14.53 -21.70 15.03
CA ARG A 242 15.11 -22.83 15.75
C ARG A 242 15.26 -22.53 17.24
N ASP A 243 15.63 -21.29 17.59
CA ASP A 243 15.83 -20.86 18.96
C ASP A 243 14.51 -20.48 19.66
N GLY A 244 13.35 -20.61 18.96
CA GLY A 244 12.02 -20.40 19.51
C GLY A 244 11.62 -18.93 19.69
N PHE A 245 12.36 -18.00 19.09
CA PHE A 245 12.00 -16.57 19.15
C PHE A 245 10.79 -16.23 18.30
N ILE A 246 10.67 -16.81 17.10
CA ILE A 246 9.62 -16.52 16.13
C ILE A 246 9.04 -17.79 15.51
N LYS A 247 7.87 -17.64 14.87
CA LYS A 247 7.29 -18.62 13.93
C LYS A 247 7.20 -17.95 12.56
N TYR A 248 7.89 -18.47 11.55
CA TYR A 248 7.85 -17.97 10.19
C TYR A 248 7.01 -18.87 9.30
N TYR A 249 6.03 -18.29 8.61
CA TYR A 249 5.05 -19.01 7.79
C TYR A 249 5.24 -18.78 6.28
N GLY A 250 6.29 -18.06 5.87
CA GLY A 250 6.46 -17.72 4.47
C GLY A 250 5.39 -16.78 3.93
N TYR A 251 5.27 -16.71 2.61
CA TYR A 251 4.20 -15.95 1.98
C TYR A 251 2.85 -16.65 2.14
N GLN A 252 1.85 -15.90 2.55
CA GLN A 252 0.46 -16.38 2.63
C GLN A 252 -0.43 -15.53 1.72
N GLU A 253 -1.29 -16.17 0.94
CA GLU A 253 -2.25 -15.46 0.09
C GLU A 253 -3.36 -14.83 0.93
N ASP A 254 -3.85 -15.56 1.93
CA ASP A 254 -4.83 -15.09 2.91
C ASP A 254 -4.18 -14.89 4.29
N VAL A 255 -4.13 -13.65 4.73
CA VAL A 255 -3.55 -13.28 6.03
C VAL A 255 -4.57 -13.25 7.18
N ARG A 256 -5.87 -13.32 6.85
CA ARG A 256 -6.95 -13.19 7.84
C ARG A 256 -6.93 -14.23 8.96
N PRO A 257 -6.61 -15.52 8.71
CA PRO A 257 -6.48 -16.50 9.79
C PRO A 257 -5.42 -16.11 10.84
N PHE A 258 -4.32 -15.53 10.38
CA PHE A 258 -3.21 -15.10 11.25
C PHE A 258 -3.55 -13.83 12.01
N ILE A 259 -4.22 -12.86 11.36
CA ILE A 259 -4.71 -11.65 12.03
C ILE A 259 -5.76 -12.05 13.10
N ARG A 260 -6.65 -13.00 12.80
CA ARG A 260 -7.63 -13.51 13.77
C ARG A 260 -6.96 -14.13 15.00
N ASP A 261 -5.84 -14.81 14.82
CA ASP A 261 -5.13 -15.52 15.91
C ASP A 261 -4.15 -14.64 16.68
N CYS A 262 -3.90 -13.40 16.29
CA CYS A 262 -3.02 -12.48 16.99
C CYS A 262 -3.77 -11.46 17.86
N HIS A 263 -3.05 -10.77 18.75
CA HIS A 263 -3.54 -9.68 19.59
C HIS A 263 -3.11 -8.32 19.04
N CYS A 264 -1.89 -8.26 18.50
CA CYS A 264 -1.27 -7.04 18.04
C CYS A 264 -0.56 -7.25 16.69
N VAL A 265 -0.76 -6.30 15.77
CA VAL A 265 0.01 -6.23 14.54
C VAL A 265 1.16 -5.24 14.73
N VAL A 266 2.40 -5.69 14.47
CA VAL A 266 3.61 -4.88 14.62
C VAL A 266 4.25 -4.66 13.26
N LEU A 267 4.44 -3.39 12.87
CA LEU A 267 5.08 -3.02 11.61
C LEU A 267 5.99 -1.78 11.79
N PRO A 268 7.26 -1.94 12.16
CA PRO A 268 8.18 -0.83 12.41
C PRO A 268 8.87 -0.32 11.13
N SER A 269 8.12 -0.13 10.05
CA SER A 269 8.63 0.29 8.73
C SER A 269 9.30 1.65 8.77
N TYR A 270 10.28 1.87 7.88
CA TYR A 270 10.96 3.16 7.74
C TYR A 270 10.23 4.12 6.79
N HIS A 271 9.45 3.61 5.85
CA HIS A 271 8.60 4.39 4.95
C HIS A 271 7.52 3.52 4.32
N GLU A 272 6.35 4.10 4.10
CA GLU A 272 5.19 3.48 3.45
C GLU A 272 4.45 4.48 2.55
N GLY A 273 3.67 3.98 1.60
CA GLY A 273 2.59 4.75 1.01
C GLY A 273 1.42 4.81 1.98
N MET A 274 0.76 3.66 2.13
CA MET A 274 -0.14 3.32 3.22
C MET A 274 0.11 1.86 3.60
N ALA A 275 0.30 1.60 4.88
CA ALA A 275 0.54 0.27 5.42
C ALA A 275 -0.79 -0.50 5.54
N ASN A 276 -1.28 -1.07 4.42
CA ASN A 276 -2.57 -1.75 4.40
C ASN A 276 -2.73 -2.82 5.48
N VAL A 277 -1.65 -3.52 5.85
CA VAL A 277 -1.67 -4.52 6.91
C VAL A 277 -2.07 -3.95 8.27
N LEU A 278 -1.76 -2.68 8.54
CA LEU A 278 -2.23 -2.01 9.76
C LEU A 278 -3.73 -1.74 9.70
N LEU A 279 -4.24 -1.30 8.52
CA LEU A 279 -5.68 -1.12 8.31
C LEU A 279 -6.43 -2.46 8.44
N GLU A 280 -5.88 -3.52 7.85
CA GLU A 280 -6.41 -4.88 7.92
C GLU A 280 -6.45 -5.42 9.37
N GLY A 281 -5.36 -5.20 10.12
CA GLY A 281 -5.26 -5.57 11.53
C GLY A 281 -6.28 -4.83 12.40
N ALA A 282 -6.36 -3.50 12.29
CA ALA A 282 -7.31 -2.68 13.03
C ALA A 282 -8.77 -3.01 12.65
N ALA A 283 -9.06 -3.24 11.36
CA ALA A 283 -10.38 -3.64 10.91
C ALA A 283 -10.87 -4.94 11.56
N MET A 284 -9.96 -5.89 11.80
CA MET A 284 -10.23 -7.13 12.49
C MET A 284 -10.16 -7.02 14.03
N GLY A 285 -10.01 -5.81 14.58
CA GLY A 285 -9.99 -5.57 16.03
C GLY A 285 -8.64 -5.88 16.69
N ARG A 286 -7.52 -5.71 15.98
CA ARG A 286 -6.16 -5.92 16.54
C ARG A 286 -5.53 -4.58 16.89
N VAL A 287 -4.80 -4.57 18.01
CA VAL A 287 -4.03 -3.38 18.43
C VAL A 287 -2.84 -3.21 17.50
N LEU A 288 -2.40 -1.98 17.28
CA LEU A 288 -1.32 -1.66 16.36
C LEU A 288 -0.08 -1.12 17.10
N ILE A 289 1.10 -1.60 16.71
CA ILE A 289 2.38 -0.97 17.06
C ILE A 289 3.15 -0.72 15.78
N THR A 290 3.48 0.53 15.52
CA THR A 290 4.12 0.91 14.25
C THR A 290 5.08 2.08 14.41
N SER A 291 5.74 2.49 13.33
CA SER A 291 6.62 3.65 13.34
C SER A 291 5.86 4.97 13.22
N ASP A 292 6.36 6.04 13.84
CA ASP A 292 5.88 7.42 13.63
C ASP A 292 6.37 7.94 12.28
N ILE A 293 5.80 7.39 11.21
CA ILE A 293 6.01 7.84 9.85
C ILE A 293 4.67 7.97 9.13
N TYR A 294 4.64 8.81 8.09
CA TYR A 294 3.50 8.86 7.19
C TYR A 294 3.32 7.54 6.46
N GLY A 295 2.07 7.13 6.29
CA GLY A 295 1.70 5.82 5.75
C GLY A 295 1.57 4.72 6.82
N CYS A 296 2.03 4.98 8.06
CA CYS A 296 1.83 4.10 9.22
C CYS A 296 1.00 4.79 10.30
N LYS A 297 1.42 5.99 10.74
CA LYS A 297 0.79 6.70 11.85
C LYS A 297 -0.65 7.10 11.60
N GLU A 298 -1.07 7.25 10.34
CA GLU A 298 -2.46 7.53 10.01
C GLU A 298 -3.43 6.40 10.40
N ALA A 299 -2.93 5.16 10.54
CA ALA A 299 -3.73 4.04 11.01
C ALA A 299 -3.88 4.01 12.54
N VAL A 300 -3.12 4.84 13.26
CA VAL A 300 -3.03 4.83 14.72
C VAL A 300 -3.56 6.12 15.32
N VAL A 301 -4.44 5.98 16.30
CA VAL A 301 -4.79 7.02 17.27
C VAL A 301 -4.07 6.66 18.55
N GLU A 302 -3.03 7.44 18.91
CA GLU A 302 -2.08 7.14 19.99
C GLU A 302 -2.79 6.85 21.32
N GLY A 303 -2.51 5.68 21.90
CA GLY A 303 -3.12 5.23 23.14
C GLY A 303 -4.59 4.78 23.05
N VAL A 304 -5.22 4.89 21.87
CA VAL A 304 -6.62 4.51 21.67
C VAL A 304 -6.74 3.16 20.95
N ASN A 305 -6.07 2.99 19.80
CA ASN A 305 -6.05 1.74 19.05
C ASN A 305 -4.65 1.15 18.84
N GLY A 306 -3.62 1.82 19.37
CA GLY A 306 -2.23 1.41 19.22
C GLY A 306 -1.25 2.50 19.62
N TRP A 307 0.00 2.30 19.24
CA TRP A 307 1.10 3.24 19.50
C TRP A 307 2.02 3.35 18.31
N THR A 308 2.61 4.53 18.22
CA THR A 308 3.73 4.78 17.31
C THR A 308 5.06 4.78 18.10
N CYS A 309 6.15 4.40 17.43
CA CYS A 309 7.49 4.48 17.96
C CYS A 309 8.44 5.14 16.97
N LYS A 310 9.57 5.62 17.47
CA LYS A 310 10.59 6.22 16.63
C LYS A 310 11.20 5.19 15.67
N VAL A 311 11.40 5.58 14.42
CA VAL A 311 12.03 4.75 13.39
C VAL A 311 13.46 4.39 13.76
N LYS A 312 13.84 3.12 13.52
CA LYS A 312 15.19 2.59 13.79
C LYS A 312 15.57 2.65 15.28
N ASP A 313 14.59 2.49 16.14
CA ASP A 313 14.76 2.50 17.59
C ASP A 313 14.15 1.24 18.19
N SER A 314 15.00 0.21 18.37
CA SER A 314 14.58 -1.08 18.94
C SER A 314 14.18 -0.99 20.40
N GLU A 315 14.69 0.02 21.16
CA GLU A 315 14.31 0.24 22.54
C GLU A 315 12.90 0.80 22.64
N ALA A 316 12.60 1.85 21.88
CA ALA A 316 11.25 2.43 21.83
C ALA A 316 10.21 1.39 21.38
N LEU A 317 10.56 0.54 20.39
CA LEU A 317 9.69 -0.56 19.96
C LEU A 317 9.49 -1.59 21.08
N TYR A 318 10.56 -1.99 21.76
CA TYR A 318 10.49 -2.90 22.92
C TYR A 318 9.59 -2.35 24.02
N GLU A 319 9.71 -1.07 24.37
CA GLU A 319 8.87 -0.44 25.40
C GLU A 319 7.38 -0.53 25.06
N LYS A 320 6.99 -0.20 23.81
CA LYS A 320 5.58 -0.31 23.40
C LYS A 320 5.07 -1.76 23.38
N MET A 321 5.91 -2.71 22.98
CA MET A 321 5.56 -4.13 23.01
C MET A 321 5.44 -4.63 24.46
N ARG A 322 6.32 -4.20 25.38
CA ARG A 322 6.25 -4.52 26.81
C ARG A 322 4.97 -3.97 27.41
N ASP A 323 4.68 -2.69 27.20
CA ASP A 323 3.48 -2.03 27.74
C ASP A 323 2.21 -2.76 27.29
N PHE A 324 2.19 -3.24 26.02
CA PHE A 324 1.10 -4.07 25.53
C PHE A 324 1.05 -5.46 26.19
N VAL A 325 2.16 -6.12 26.44
CA VAL A 325 2.19 -7.42 27.14
C VAL A 325 1.62 -7.29 28.54
N GLU A 326 2.00 -6.23 29.27
CA GLU A 326 1.63 -5.96 30.67
C GLU A 326 0.20 -5.40 30.84
N MET A 327 -0.42 -4.94 29.75
CA MET A 327 -1.77 -4.36 29.77
C MET A 327 -2.83 -5.41 30.12
N ASP A 328 -3.88 -4.97 30.82
CA ASP A 328 -5.05 -5.80 31.09
C ASP A 328 -5.78 -6.24 29.81
N PHE A 329 -6.35 -7.45 29.84
CA PHE A 329 -7.00 -8.02 28.65
C PHE A 329 -8.20 -7.19 28.18
N ASP A 330 -9.00 -6.68 29.10
CA ASP A 330 -10.17 -5.85 28.77
C ASP A 330 -9.76 -4.54 28.09
N GLU A 331 -8.63 -3.95 28.47
CA GLU A 331 -8.06 -2.78 27.80
C GLU A 331 -7.59 -3.11 26.37
N LYS A 332 -6.91 -4.26 26.19
CA LYS A 332 -6.53 -4.76 24.84
C LYS A 332 -7.75 -4.91 23.95
N VAL A 333 -8.83 -5.52 24.45
CA VAL A 333 -10.09 -5.70 23.73
C VAL A 333 -10.73 -4.37 23.39
N LYS A 334 -10.75 -3.42 24.31
CA LYS A 334 -11.25 -2.06 24.08
C LYS A 334 -10.48 -1.36 22.96
N MET A 335 -9.16 -1.39 23.01
CA MET A 335 -8.30 -0.80 21.98
C MET A 335 -8.55 -1.43 20.59
N GLY A 336 -8.75 -2.74 20.54
CA GLY A 336 -9.10 -3.43 19.28
C GLY A 336 -10.43 -2.96 18.70
N ARG A 337 -11.45 -2.74 19.54
CA ARG A 337 -12.75 -2.21 19.11
C ARG A 337 -12.65 -0.76 18.61
N GLU A 338 -11.93 0.09 19.32
CA GLU A 338 -11.65 1.46 18.87
C GLU A 338 -10.94 1.48 17.52
N GLY A 339 -9.99 0.55 17.29
CA GLY A 339 -9.34 0.39 16.00
C GLY A 339 -10.33 0.06 14.89
N ARG A 340 -11.27 -0.86 15.12
CA ARG A 340 -12.34 -1.19 14.16
C ARG A 340 -13.18 0.03 13.82
N TRP A 341 -13.67 0.77 14.82
CA TRP A 341 -14.49 1.98 14.61
C TRP A 341 -13.74 3.05 13.83
N TYR A 342 -12.44 3.23 14.10
CA TYR A 342 -11.60 4.16 13.36
C TYR A 342 -11.46 3.77 11.88
N MET A 343 -11.37 2.46 11.57
CA MET A 343 -11.35 1.98 10.19
C MET A 343 -12.69 2.21 9.48
N GLU A 344 -13.81 1.98 10.15
CA GLU A 344 -15.16 2.24 9.62
C GLU A 344 -15.39 3.72 9.31
N ASP A 345 -14.89 4.60 10.17
CA ASP A 345 -15.06 6.04 9.99
C ASP A 345 -14.15 6.62 8.90
N ILE A 346 -12.87 6.27 8.90
CA ILE A 346 -11.84 6.97 8.12
C ILE A 346 -11.34 6.17 6.91
N PHE A 347 -11.19 4.85 7.03
CA PHE A 347 -10.48 4.03 6.04
C PHE A 347 -11.38 3.01 5.32
N ASP A 348 -12.70 3.16 5.42
CA ASP A 348 -13.63 2.33 4.67
C ASP A 348 -13.34 2.41 3.17
N LYS A 349 -13.10 1.25 2.55
CA LYS A 349 -12.79 1.14 1.13
C LYS A 349 -13.88 1.73 0.25
N ASP A 350 -15.14 1.58 0.60
CA ASP A 350 -16.25 2.08 -0.20
C ASP A 350 -16.22 3.62 -0.28
N LYS A 351 -15.82 4.30 0.81
CA LYS A 351 -15.62 5.77 0.83
C LYS A 351 -14.49 6.17 -0.11
N VAL A 352 -13.34 5.46 -0.06
CA VAL A 352 -12.18 5.74 -0.93
C VAL A 352 -12.49 5.47 -2.40
N VAL A 353 -13.20 4.38 -2.69
CA VAL A 353 -13.65 4.05 -4.04
C VAL A 353 -14.58 5.13 -4.59
N LYS A 354 -15.60 5.53 -3.80
CA LYS A 354 -16.53 6.59 -4.18
C LYS A 354 -15.80 7.89 -4.52
N GLU A 355 -14.93 8.36 -3.65
CA GLU A 355 -14.12 9.56 -3.88
C GLU A 355 -13.26 9.46 -5.14
N THR A 356 -12.62 8.31 -5.37
CA THR A 356 -11.80 8.08 -6.57
C THR A 356 -12.65 8.13 -7.84
N VAL A 357 -13.82 7.49 -7.84
CA VAL A 357 -14.75 7.48 -8.98
C VAL A 357 -15.29 8.87 -9.27
N GLU A 358 -15.63 9.66 -8.24
CA GLU A 358 -16.06 11.06 -8.40
C GLU A 358 -14.97 11.90 -9.11
N LYS A 359 -13.70 11.75 -8.72
CA LYS A 359 -12.60 12.46 -9.39
C LYS A 359 -12.37 11.99 -10.83
N VAL A 360 -12.57 10.70 -11.11
CA VAL A 360 -12.54 10.14 -12.47
C VAL A 360 -13.66 10.74 -13.32
N ASN A 361 -14.89 10.79 -12.81
CA ASN A 361 -16.06 11.33 -13.51
C ASN A 361 -15.86 12.82 -13.88
N ILE A 362 -15.48 13.64 -12.89
CA ILE A 362 -15.17 15.07 -13.09
C ILE A 362 -14.11 15.25 -14.20
N THR A 363 -13.04 14.44 -14.16
CA THR A 363 -11.95 14.52 -15.14
C THR A 363 -12.41 14.18 -16.56
N ILE A 364 -13.24 13.16 -16.69
CA ILE A 364 -13.77 12.70 -18.00
C ILE A 364 -14.81 13.67 -18.56
N GLU A 365 -15.59 14.34 -17.71
CA GLU A 365 -16.57 15.35 -18.11
C GLU A 365 -15.92 16.68 -18.52
N GLY A 366 -14.63 16.83 -18.25
CA GLY A 366 -13.86 18.02 -18.60
C GLY A 366 -14.03 19.18 -17.61
N GLU A 367 -14.61 18.90 -16.45
CA GLU A 367 -14.73 19.84 -15.35
C GLU A 367 -13.41 19.97 -14.59
N SER A 368 -13.21 21.13 -13.93
CA SER A 368 -12.05 21.32 -13.04
C SER A 368 -12.32 20.65 -11.70
N ILE A 369 -11.34 19.89 -11.21
CA ILE A 369 -11.42 19.29 -9.87
C ILE A 369 -11.34 20.43 -8.85
N VAL A 370 -12.45 20.72 -8.20
CA VAL A 370 -12.50 21.70 -7.10
C VAL A 370 -12.10 20.96 -5.82
N TYR A 371 -11.11 21.48 -5.12
CA TYR A 371 -10.66 20.95 -3.83
C TYR A 371 -11.47 21.62 -2.72
N ALA A 372 -12.10 20.81 -1.87
CA ALA A 372 -12.76 21.25 -0.65
C ALA A 372 -11.75 21.36 0.50
#